data_8e9299b3addf51a121a3171e43645d03
#
_entry.id   8e9299b3addf51a121a3171e43645d03
#
_cell.length_a   1.000
_cell.length_b   1.000
_cell.length_c   1.000
_cell.angle_alpha   90.00
_cell.angle_beta   90.00
_cell.angle_gamma   90.00
#
_symmetry.space_group_name_H-M   'P 1'
#
loop_
_entity.id
_entity.type
_entity.pdbx_description
1 polymer ?
#
loop_
_entity_poly.entity_id
_entity_poly.type
_entity_poly.pdbx_seq_one_letter_code
_entity_poly.pdbx_strand_id
1 'polypeptide(L)'
;NMPEVCGRICPQDRLCEGNCVIEQSGHGTVTIGSVEKFITDNAWDKGWVKPIKVERELTQSIGIIGSGPAGMACAEQLRKKGYQITIYDRYDRAGGLLIYGIPNFKLEKHVVERRTKLLQDGGIKFVLNFEVGKDASLNELREKHDAVLISTGVYKPREIEIEGSDLNNIYPAMEFLTASNKKGLGDKVENFDNGSLNAKDKDVIVIGGGDTAMDCVRTAVRQKAKSVKCLYRRDKENMPGSSREVANAEEEGVEFVWLSSPKKFLGKNKI
;
A
#
# COMPACT_ATOMS: atom_id res chain seq x y z
N ASN A 1 -8.35 -14.27 -1.57
CA ASN A 1 -7.32 -14.40 -2.62
C ASN A 1 -5.90 -14.17 -2.12
N MET A 2 -5.68 -13.33 -1.13
CA MET A 2 -4.36 -13.04 -0.55
C MET A 2 -4.48 -12.98 0.98
N PRO A 3 -4.74 -14.11 1.64
CA PRO A 3 -4.99 -14.12 3.09
C PRO A 3 -3.78 -13.64 3.90
N GLU A 4 -2.57 -13.86 3.42
CA GLU A 4 -1.35 -13.34 4.03
C GLU A 4 -1.29 -11.80 4.06
N VAL A 5 -1.92 -11.15 3.10
CA VAL A 5 -2.03 -9.69 3.04
C VAL A 5 -3.17 -9.23 3.95
N CYS A 6 -4.36 -9.87 3.85
CA CYS A 6 -5.52 -9.53 4.67
C CYS A 6 -5.22 -9.68 6.17
N GLY A 7 -4.57 -10.76 6.59
CA GLY A 7 -4.19 -10.99 7.98
C GLY A 7 -3.22 -9.95 8.55
N ARG A 8 -2.57 -9.14 7.69
CA ARG A 8 -1.63 -8.08 8.10
C ARG A 8 -2.18 -6.67 8.08
N ILE A 9 -2.95 -6.31 7.02
CA ILE A 9 -3.26 -4.91 6.73
C ILE A 9 -4.76 -4.58 6.67
N CYS A 10 -5.64 -5.58 6.74
CA CYS A 10 -7.07 -5.33 6.79
C CYS A 10 -7.43 -4.56 8.07
N PRO A 11 -8.32 -3.56 8.04
CA PRO A 11 -8.78 -2.85 9.24
C PRO A 11 -9.73 -3.73 10.06
N GLN A 12 -9.18 -4.74 10.72
CA GLN A 12 -9.91 -5.80 11.43
C GLN A 12 -10.74 -5.25 12.60
N ASP A 13 -10.26 -4.19 13.24
CA ASP A 13 -10.94 -3.46 14.31
C ASP A 13 -12.29 -2.87 13.86
N ARG A 14 -12.48 -2.64 12.58
CA ARG A 14 -13.75 -2.16 11.98
C ARG A 14 -14.56 -3.23 11.28
N LEU A 15 -13.95 -4.39 11.05
CA LEU A 15 -14.55 -5.49 10.28
C LEU A 15 -14.77 -6.70 11.17
N CYS A 16 -13.99 -7.76 10.99
CA CYS A 16 -14.23 -9.04 11.66
C CYS A 16 -14.02 -8.99 13.18
N GLU A 17 -12.98 -8.31 13.64
CA GLU A 17 -12.69 -8.17 15.08
C GLU A 17 -13.68 -7.21 15.75
N GLY A 18 -13.96 -6.06 15.13
CA GLY A 18 -14.89 -5.06 15.64
C GLY A 18 -16.35 -5.50 15.68
N ASN A 19 -16.71 -6.59 14.97
CA ASN A 19 -18.04 -7.18 14.98
C ASN A 19 -18.05 -8.59 15.60
N CYS A 20 -17.05 -8.93 16.40
CA CYS A 20 -16.91 -10.25 17.00
C CYS A 20 -18.01 -10.49 18.06
N VAL A 21 -18.84 -11.52 17.89
CA VAL A 21 -19.90 -11.87 18.82
C VAL A 21 -19.34 -12.34 20.17
N ILE A 22 -18.13 -12.87 20.22
CA ILE A 22 -17.44 -13.24 21.45
C ILE A 22 -17.12 -11.99 22.28
N GLU A 23 -16.68 -10.90 21.63
CA GLU A 23 -16.48 -9.59 22.26
C GLU A 23 -17.79 -9.08 22.85
N GLN A 24 -18.88 -9.14 22.08
CA GLN A 24 -20.21 -8.68 22.52
C GLN A 24 -20.74 -9.46 23.73
N SER A 25 -20.29 -10.70 23.94
CA SER A 25 -20.61 -11.52 25.10
C SER A 25 -19.67 -11.31 26.29
N GLY A 26 -18.71 -10.38 26.21
CA GLY A 26 -17.78 -10.02 27.28
C GLY A 26 -16.58 -10.94 27.45
N HIS A 27 -16.28 -11.78 26.46
CA HIS A 27 -15.16 -12.75 26.51
C HIS A 27 -13.90 -12.31 25.72
N GLY A 28 -13.89 -11.06 25.25
CA GLY A 28 -12.79 -10.53 24.44
C GLY A 28 -12.87 -10.91 22.96
N THR A 29 -12.21 -10.13 22.14
CA THR A 29 -12.21 -10.29 20.67
C THR A 29 -11.34 -11.47 20.25
N VAL A 30 -11.84 -12.28 19.32
CA VAL A 30 -11.00 -13.25 18.60
C VAL A 30 -10.13 -12.49 17.62
N THR A 31 -8.81 -12.60 17.74
CA THR A 31 -7.83 -11.93 16.86
C THR A 31 -7.74 -12.63 15.50
N ILE A 32 -8.81 -12.50 14.70
CA ILE A 32 -9.01 -13.24 13.44
C ILE A 32 -7.88 -12.97 12.46
N GLY A 33 -7.43 -11.72 12.34
CA GLY A 33 -6.32 -11.38 11.46
C GLY A 33 -5.00 -12.03 11.85
N SER A 34 -4.71 -12.09 13.14
CA SER A 34 -3.50 -12.79 13.63
C SER A 34 -3.57 -14.29 13.38
N VAL A 35 -4.75 -14.89 13.54
CA VAL A 35 -5.00 -16.31 13.23
C VAL A 35 -4.82 -16.57 11.73
N GLU A 36 -5.39 -15.72 10.88
CA GLU A 36 -5.26 -15.81 9.42
C GLU A 36 -3.79 -15.68 8.98
N LYS A 37 -3.07 -14.71 9.53
CA LYS A 37 -1.62 -14.54 9.31
C LYS A 37 -0.86 -15.80 9.68
N PHE A 38 -1.08 -16.32 10.89
CA PHE A 38 -0.39 -17.51 11.39
C PHE A 38 -0.61 -18.73 10.51
N ILE A 39 -1.87 -19.03 10.19
CA ILE A 39 -2.23 -20.18 9.34
C ILE A 39 -1.56 -20.05 7.97
N THR A 40 -1.63 -18.86 7.37
CA THR A 40 -1.12 -18.63 6.03
C THR A 40 0.41 -18.70 5.99
N ASP A 41 1.10 -18.07 6.93
CA ASP A 41 2.56 -18.11 6.98
C ASP A 41 3.06 -19.55 7.17
N ASN A 42 2.44 -20.32 8.07
CA ASN A 42 2.75 -21.74 8.23
C ASN A 42 2.52 -22.56 6.95
N ALA A 43 1.45 -22.26 6.20
CA ALA A 43 1.19 -22.92 4.93
C ALA A 43 2.27 -22.63 3.88
N TRP A 44 2.76 -21.40 3.84
CA TRP A 44 3.89 -21.02 2.99
C TRP A 44 5.18 -21.73 3.42
N ASP A 45 5.53 -21.70 4.69
CA ASP A 45 6.75 -22.29 5.23
C ASP A 45 6.82 -23.80 5.02
N LYS A 46 5.66 -24.48 5.12
CA LYS A 46 5.53 -25.91 4.83
C LYS A 46 5.43 -26.23 3.34
N GLY A 47 5.46 -25.21 2.48
CA GLY A 47 5.35 -25.38 1.03
C GLY A 47 4.01 -25.93 0.57
N TRP A 48 2.94 -25.73 1.33
CA TRP A 48 1.58 -26.17 0.94
C TRP A 48 0.94 -25.23 -0.07
N VAL A 49 1.33 -23.95 -0.07
CA VAL A 49 0.88 -23.00 -1.09
C VAL A 49 1.63 -23.28 -2.38
N LYS A 50 0.91 -23.68 -3.40
CA LYS A 50 1.47 -24.10 -4.69
C LYS A 50 1.02 -23.16 -5.81
N PRO A 51 1.83 -23.00 -6.86
CA PRO A 51 1.43 -22.29 -8.07
C PRO A 51 0.16 -22.88 -8.68
N ILE A 52 -0.59 -22.04 -9.37
CA ILE A 52 -1.81 -22.44 -10.07
C ILE A 52 -1.45 -23.51 -11.10
N LYS A 53 -2.17 -24.64 -11.04
CA LYS A 53 -2.18 -25.64 -12.08
C LYS A 53 -3.50 -25.54 -12.83
N VAL A 54 -3.44 -25.27 -14.12
CA VAL A 54 -4.61 -25.14 -14.97
C VAL A 54 -4.93 -26.51 -15.56
N GLU A 55 -6.16 -26.95 -15.41
CA GLU A 55 -6.61 -28.22 -16.00
C GLU A 55 -6.70 -28.13 -17.52
N ARG A 56 -7.17 -26.98 -18.03
CA ARG A 56 -7.34 -26.72 -19.46
C ARG A 56 -6.96 -25.27 -19.78
N GLU A 57 -5.98 -25.11 -20.67
CA GLU A 57 -5.64 -23.80 -21.22
C GLU A 57 -6.72 -23.32 -22.19
N LEU A 58 -7.17 -22.10 -21.99
CA LEU A 58 -8.04 -21.40 -22.93
C LEU A 58 -7.20 -20.58 -23.91
N THR A 59 -7.74 -20.37 -25.09
CA THR A 59 -7.09 -19.53 -26.11
C THR A 59 -7.24 -18.03 -25.84
N GLN A 60 -8.26 -17.66 -25.06
CA GLN A 60 -8.56 -16.28 -24.73
C GLN A 60 -7.50 -15.68 -23.81
N SER A 61 -7.08 -14.47 -24.14
CA SER A 61 -6.10 -13.69 -23.41
C SER A 61 -6.74 -12.47 -22.74
N ILE A 62 -6.27 -12.16 -21.53
CA ILE A 62 -6.75 -10.99 -20.78
C ILE A 62 -5.56 -10.13 -20.38
N GLY A 63 -5.62 -8.85 -20.79
CA GLY A 63 -4.70 -7.83 -20.34
C GLY A 63 -5.20 -7.16 -19.06
N ILE A 64 -4.33 -6.99 -18.07
CA ILE A 64 -4.64 -6.30 -16.82
C ILE A 64 -3.69 -5.13 -16.67
N ILE A 65 -4.21 -3.92 -16.51
CA ILE A 65 -3.43 -2.70 -16.33
C ILE A 65 -3.38 -2.37 -14.85
N GLY A 66 -2.22 -2.56 -14.24
CA GLY A 66 -1.96 -2.39 -12.81
C GLY A 66 -1.77 -3.71 -12.08
N SER A 67 -0.62 -3.88 -11.44
CA SER A 67 -0.21 -5.05 -10.65
C SER A 67 -0.49 -4.90 -9.16
N GLY A 68 -1.36 -3.97 -8.77
CA GLY A 68 -1.81 -3.81 -7.40
C GLY A 68 -2.69 -5.00 -6.94
N PRO A 69 -3.18 -4.97 -5.68
CA PRO A 69 -3.96 -6.08 -5.12
C PRO A 69 -5.18 -6.47 -5.96
N ALA A 70 -5.86 -5.49 -6.56
CA ALA A 70 -7.02 -5.74 -7.42
C ALA A 70 -6.63 -6.51 -8.70
N GLY A 71 -5.58 -6.06 -9.39
CA GLY A 71 -5.08 -6.70 -10.61
C GLY A 71 -4.56 -8.12 -10.33
N MET A 72 -3.77 -8.28 -9.27
CA MET A 72 -3.23 -9.59 -8.87
C MET A 72 -4.34 -10.58 -8.48
N ALA A 73 -5.36 -10.13 -7.72
CA ALA A 73 -6.48 -10.97 -7.32
C ALA A 73 -7.32 -11.41 -8.52
N CYS A 74 -7.61 -10.49 -9.44
CA CYS A 74 -8.32 -10.81 -10.68
C CYS A 74 -7.52 -11.78 -11.55
N ALA A 75 -6.22 -11.51 -11.72
CA ALA A 75 -5.32 -12.37 -12.48
C ALA A 75 -5.32 -13.81 -11.96
N GLU A 76 -5.23 -13.98 -10.64
CA GLU A 76 -5.27 -15.31 -10.01
C GLU A 76 -6.57 -16.06 -10.31
N GLN A 77 -7.72 -15.37 -10.16
CA GLN A 77 -9.03 -16.01 -10.38
C GLN A 77 -9.26 -16.38 -11.85
N LEU A 78 -8.86 -15.52 -12.76
CA LEU A 78 -8.99 -15.77 -14.19
C LEU A 78 -8.01 -16.87 -14.65
N ARG A 79 -6.78 -16.87 -14.11
CA ARG A 79 -5.79 -17.90 -14.40
C ARG A 79 -6.27 -19.30 -13.96
N LYS A 80 -6.89 -19.41 -12.78
CA LYS A 80 -7.51 -20.67 -12.31
C LYS A 80 -8.58 -21.21 -13.25
N LYS A 81 -9.21 -20.34 -14.05
CA LYS A 81 -10.20 -20.73 -15.08
C LYS A 81 -9.58 -21.09 -16.42
N GLY A 82 -8.26 -20.95 -16.57
CA GLY A 82 -7.53 -21.32 -17.78
C GLY A 82 -7.19 -20.16 -18.72
N TYR A 83 -7.61 -18.93 -18.44
CA TYR A 83 -7.29 -17.77 -19.27
C TYR A 83 -5.79 -17.46 -19.31
N GLN A 84 -5.31 -16.98 -20.44
CA GLN A 84 -3.96 -16.44 -20.57
C GLN A 84 -3.92 -15.01 -20.04
N ILE A 85 -3.10 -14.77 -19.00
CA ILE A 85 -3.10 -13.49 -18.30
C ILE A 85 -1.77 -12.75 -18.50
N THR A 86 -1.86 -11.47 -18.86
CA THR A 86 -0.73 -10.56 -18.87
C THR A 86 -1.06 -9.32 -18.04
N ILE A 87 -0.25 -9.02 -17.04
CA ILE A 87 -0.36 -7.81 -16.21
C ILE A 87 0.70 -6.81 -16.68
N TYR A 88 0.28 -5.57 -16.93
CA TYR A 88 1.12 -4.43 -17.29
C TYR A 88 1.21 -3.47 -16.13
N ASP A 89 2.42 -3.06 -15.76
CA ASP A 89 2.61 -2.07 -14.70
C ASP A 89 3.77 -1.13 -15.02
N ARG A 90 3.57 0.15 -14.72
CA ARG A 90 4.58 1.20 -14.95
C ARG A 90 5.79 1.11 -14.01
N TYR A 91 5.65 0.42 -12.89
CA TYR A 91 6.71 0.25 -11.92
C TYR A 91 7.59 -0.95 -12.23
N ASP A 92 8.78 -0.94 -11.66
CA ASP A 92 9.81 -1.99 -11.77
C ASP A 92 9.48 -3.24 -10.93
N ARG A 93 8.52 -3.14 -10.00
CA ARG A 93 8.06 -4.25 -9.15
C ARG A 93 6.54 -4.32 -9.13
N ALA A 94 6.03 -5.54 -9.14
CA ALA A 94 4.60 -5.79 -8.96
C ALA A 94 4.18 -5.62 -7.50
N GLY A 95 2.89 -5.33 -7.29
CA GLY A 95 2.29 -5.17 -5.98
C GLY A 95 1.62 -3.82 -5.75
N GLY A 96 1.87 -2.82 -6.60
CA GLY A 96 1.30 -1.49 -6.46
C GLY A 96 1.56 -0.89 -5.06
N LEU A 97 0.49 -0.50 -4.35
CA LEU A 97 0.65 0.04 -2.99
C LEU A 97 1.14 -0.99 -1.96
N LEU A 98 0.99 -2.28 -2.20
CA LEU A 98 1.53 -3.31 -1.30
C LEU A 98 3.07 -3.25 -1.23
N ILE A 99 3.71 -2.96 -2.36
CA ILE A 99 5.17 -2.88 -2.43
C ILE A 99 5.71 -1.47 -2.13
N TYR A 100 5.06 -0.41 -2.65
CA TYR A 100 5.59 0.95 -2.59
C TYR A 100 4.82 1.90 -1.67
N GLY A 101 3.57 1.59 -1.29
CA GLY A 101 2.76 2.44 -0.42
C GLY A 101 2.85 2.04 1.05
N ILE A 102 2.45 0.83 1.36
CA ILE A 102 2.37 0.34 2.74
C ILE A 102 3.77 0.14 3.32
N PRO A 103 4.08 0.64 4.52
CA PRO A 103 5.39 0.47 5.14
C PRO A 103 5.73 -1.00 5.44
N ASN A 104 7.02 -1.34 5.40
CA ASN A 104 7.51 -2.70 5.64
C ASN A 104 7.14 -3.25 7.04
N PHE A 105 7.00 -2.38 8.03
CA PHE A 105 6.61 -2.81 9.38
C PHE A 105 5.13 -3.24 9.51
N LYS A 106 4.29 -2.90 8.52
CA LYS A 106 2.89 -3.36 8.42
C LYS A 106 2.75 -4.56 7.47
N LEU A 107 3.49 -4.54 6.37
CA LEU A 107 3.49 -5.59 5.35
C LEU A 107 4.92 -5.82 4.86
N GLU A 108 5.52 -6.89 5.29
CA GLU A 108 6.87 -7.29 4.91
C GLU A 108 6.95 -7.50 3.39
N LYS A 109 7.93 -6.91 2.72
CA LYS A 109 8.01 -6.90 1.26
C LYS A 109 8.18 -8.29 0.65
N HIS A 110 8.87 -9.18 1.34
CA HIS A 110 9.01 -10.58 0.92
C HIS A 110 7.65 -11.30 0.80
N VAL A 111 6.63 -10.88 1.55
CA VAL A 111 5.27 -11.44 1.46
C VAL A 111 4.63 -11.07 0.10
N VAL A 112 4.86 -9.85 -0.36
CA VAL A 112 4.38 -9.39 -1.68
C VAL A 112 5.17 -10.07 -2.80
N GLU A 113 6.48 -10.15 -2.65
CA GLU A 113 7.38 -10.78 -3.63
C GLU A 113 7.08 -12.28 -3.80
N ARG A 114 6.92 -13.03 -2.69
CA ARG A 114 6.57 -14.46 -2.76
C ARG A 114 5.22 -14.68 -3.44
N ARG A 115 4.23 -13.79 -3.22
CA ARG A 115 2.93 -13.85 -3.91
C ARG A 115 3.07 -13.57 -5.40
N THR A 116 3.83 -12.55 -5.78
CA THR A 116 4.11 -12.24 -7.19
C THR A 116 4.78 -13.43 -7.88
N LYS A 117 5.81 -14.00 -7.24
CA LYS A 117 6.50 -15.19 -7.75
C LYS A 117 5.56 -16.38 -7.92
N LEU A 118 4.68 -16.64 -6.96
CA LEU A 118 3.68 -17.70 -7.05
C LEU A 118 2.76 -17.53 -8.26
N LEU A 119 2.32 -16.31 -8.55
CA LEU A 119 1.48 -16.00 -9.69
C LEU A 119 2.24 -16.16 -11.02
N GLN A 120 3.51 -15.76 -11.07
CA GLN A 120 4.39 -15.98 -12.22
C GLN A 120 4.59 -17.48 -12.49
N ASP A 121 4.87 -18.25 -11.44
CA ASP A 121 5.04 -19.71 -11.53
C ASP A 121 3.73 -20.42 -11.95
N GLY A 122 2.58 -19.80 -11.69
CA GLY A 122 1.26 -20.22 -12.18
C GLY A 122 0.96 -19.81 -13.61
N GLY A 123 1.91 -19.20 -14.33
CA GLY A 123 1.79 -18.85 -15.76
C GLY A 123 1.19 -17.46 -16.02
N ILE A 124 1.11 -16.57 -15.01
CA ILE A 124 0.74 -15.18 -15.23
C ILE A 124 1.99 -14.40 -15.67
N LYS A 125 1.89 -13.67 -16.78
CA LYS A 125 2.96 -12.82 -17.30
C LYS A 125 2.88 -11.43 -16.67
N PHE A 126 4.03 -10.91 -16.21
CA PHE A 126 4.17 -9.54 -15.75
C PHE A 126 5.06 -8.77 -16.71
N VAL A 127 4.57 -7.64 -17.22
CA VAL A 127 5.29 -6.69 -18.06
C VAL A 127 5.43 -5.41 -17.21
N LEU A 128 6.57 -5.31 -16.54
CA LEU A 128 6.92 -4.20 -15.65
C LEU A 128 7.66 -3.11 -16.41
N ASN A 129 7.80 -1.92 -15.82
CA ASN A 129 8.33 -0.73 -16.50
C ASN A 129 7.58 -0.40 -17.80
N PHE A 130 6.28 -0.63 -17.82
CA PHE A 130 5.43 -0.45 -18.98
C PHE A 130 4.26 0.46 -18.64
N GLU A 131 4.27 1.66 -19.17
CA GLU A 131 3.27 2.70 -18.90
C GLU A 131 2.25 2.76 -20.04
N VAL A 132 1.03 2.33 -19.77
CA VAL A 132 -0.08 2.45 -20.75
C VAL A 132 -0.43 3.91 -20.97
N GLY A 133 -0.52 4.30 -22.23
CA GLY A 133 -0.64 5.69 -22.65
C GLY A 133 0.69 6.31 -23.12
N LYS A 134 1.81 5.65 -22.83
CA LYS A 134 3.15 6.03 -23.27
C LYS A 134 3.81 4.94 -24.11
N ASP A 135 3.94 3.74 -23.57
CA ASP A 135 4.60 2.60 -24.24
C ASP A 135 3.64 1.84 -25.18
N ALA A 136 2.36 1.86 -24.87
CA ALA A 136 1.27 1.45 -25.76
C ALA A 136 -0.02 2.19 -25.38
N SER A 137 -0.87 2.41 -26.35
CA SER A 137 -2.22 2.94 -26.14
C SER A 137 -3.16 1.87 -25.55
N LEU A 138 -4.26 2.31 -24.95
CA LEU A 138 -5.31 1.40 -24.51
C LEU A 138 -5.92 0.60 -25.68
N ASN A 139 -6.02 1.23 -26.86
CA ASN A 139 -6.57 0.56 -28.06
C ASN A 139 -5.67 -0.58 -28.52
N GLU A 140 -4.36 -0.39 -28.56
CA GLU A 140 -3.41 -1.47 -28.89
C GLU A 140 -3.53 -2.65 -27.92
N LEU A 141 -3.74 -2.40 -26.62
CA LEU A 141 -3.98 -3.49 -25.67
C LEU A 141 -5.33 -4.18 -25.88
N ARG A 142 -6.37 -3.44 -26.31
CA ARG A 142 -7.67 -4.01 -26.64
C ARG A 142 -7.66 -4.84 -27.92
N GLU A 143 -6.79 -4.53 -28.85
CA GLU A 143 -6.57 -5.34 -30.07
C GLU A 143 -5.76 -6.59 -29.76
N LYS A 144 -4.83 -6.50 -28.79
CA LYS A 144 -3.95 -7.60 -28.39
C LYS A 144 -4.64 -8.65 -27.53
N HIS A 145 -5.64 -8.27 -26.75
CA HIS A 145 -6.32 -9.12 -25.78
C HIS A 145 -7.82 -9.19 -26.02
N ASP A 146 -8.42 -10.34 -25.73
CA ASP A 146 -9.88 -10.53 -25.84
C ASP A 146 -10.64 -9.67 -24.82
N ALA A 147 -10.02 -9.33 -23.70
CA ALA A 147 -10.53 -8.40 -22.69
C ALA A 147 -9.40 -7.64 -22.01
N VAL A 148 -9.71 -6.41 -21.55
CA VAL A 148 -8.77 -5.59 -20.77
C VAL A 148 -9.44 -5.12 -19.49
N LEU A 149 -8.78 -5.37 -18.34
CA LEU A 149 -9.15 -4.84 -17.03
C LEU A 149 -8.26 -3.66 -16.68
N ILE A 150 -8.87 -2.54 -16.25
CA ILE A 150 -8.16 -1.39 -15.71
C ILE A 150 -8.22 -1.42 -14.18
N SER A 151 -7.07 -1.57 -13.52
CA SER A 151 -6.93 -1.68 -12.06
C SER A 151 -5.77 -0.84 -11.54
N THR A 152 -5.63 0.38 -12.07
CA THR A 152 -4.48 1.28 -11.85
C THR A 152 -4.45 1.93 -10.46
N GLY A 153 -5.50 1.79 -9.66
CA GLY A 153 -5.61 2.48 -8.36
C GLY A 153 -5.78 3.99 -8.50
N VAL A 154 -5.58 4.71 -7.39
CA VAL A 154 -5.68 6.17 -7.33
C VAL A 154 -4.35 6.74 -6.84
N TYR A 155 -3.61 7.38 -7.74
CA TYR A 155 -2.30 7.95 -7.46
C TYR A 155 -2.29 9.49 -7.44
N LYS A 156 -3.30 10.15 -8.00
CA LYS A 156 -3.38 11.61 -7.94
C LYS A 156 -3.67 12.03 -6.49
N PRO A 157 -2.74 12.76 -5.83
CA PRO A 157 -2.95 13.23 -4.48
C PRO A 157 -4.09 14.26 -4.45
N ARG A 158 -4.71 14.43 -3.28
CA ARG A 158 -5.52 15.60 -3.01
C ARG A 158 -4.59 16.74 -2.68
N GLU A 159 -4.66 17.80 -3.43
CA GLU A 159 -3.86 18.99 -3.21
C GLU A 159 -4.42 19.80 -2.04
N ILE A 160 -3.55 20.43 -1.28
CA ILE A 160 -3.92 21.40 -0.26
C ILE A 160 -3.72 22.78 -0.90
N GLU A 161 -4.82 23.38 -1.35
CA GLU A 161 -4.81 24.67 -2.03
C GLU A 161 -4.80 25.82 -1.00
N ILE A 162 -3.62 26.09 -0.40
CA ILE A 162 -3.40 27.20 0.52
C ILE A 162 -2.11 27.94 0.15
N GLU A 163 -1.99 29.17 0.63
CA GLU A 163 -0.80 29.99 0.45
C GLU A 163 0.46 29.27 0.90
N GLY A 164 1.47 29.18 0.04
CA GLY A 164 2.77 28.56 0.32
C GLY A 164 2.81 27.03 0.10
N SER A 165 1.80 26.42 -0.51
CA SER A 165 1.82 24.99 -0.86
C SER A 165 2.92 24.62 -1.86
N ASP A 166 3.51 25.63 -2.52
CA ASP A 166 4.65 25.52 -3.44
C ASP A 166 6.03 25.71 -2.76
N LEU A 167 6.08 25.75 -1.43
CA LEU A 167 7.34 25.86 -0.71
C LEU A 167 8.08 24.52 -0.64
N ASN A 168 9.41 24.61 -0.57
CA ASN A 168 10.28 23.45 -0.37
C ASN A 168 9.92 22.68 0.91
N ASN A 169 10.19 21.38 0.90
CA ASN A 169 9.93 20.45 2.00
C ASN A 169 8.44 20.15 2.27
N ILE A 170 7.58 20.42 1.30
CA ILE A 170 6.19 20.00 1.30
C ILE A 170 6.04 18.88 0.26
N TYR A 171 5.70 17.70 0.70
CA TYR A 171 5.69 16.52 -0.16
C TYR A 171 4.36 15.76 -0.05
N PRO A 172 3.85 15.21 -1.17
CA PRO A 172 2.77 14.24 -1.13
C PRO A 172 3.18 12.99 -0.33
N ALA A 173 2.26 12.46 0.47
CA ALA A 173 2.52 11.29 1.32
C ALA A 173 3.10 10.10 0.54
N MET A 174 2.59 9.86 -0.68
CA MET A 174 3.04 8.72 -1.50
C MET A 174 4.47 8.85 -2.00
N GLU A 175 4.99 10.06 -2.19
CA GLU A 175 6.40 10.25 -2.54
C GLU A 175 7.30 9.86 -1.37
N PHE A 176 6.97 10.30 -0.17
CA PHE A 176 7.70 9.95 1.05
C PHE A 176 7.68 8.44 1.33
N LEU A 177 6.49 7.81 1.27
CA LEU A 177 6.35 6.38 1.52
C LEU A 177 7.04 5.53 0.43
N THR A 178 6.93 5.92 -0.84
CA THR A 178 7.59 5.23 -1.94
C THR A 178 9.11 5.30 -1.81
N ALA A 179 9.66 6.48 -1.51
CA ALA A 179 11.10 6.65 -1.29
C ALA A 179 11.59 5.79 -0.12
N SER A 180 10.86 5.79 0.99
CA SER A 180 11.16 4.96 2.17
C SER A 180 11.12 3.46 1.86
N ASN A 181 10.08 2.99 1.15
CA ASN A 181 9.94 1.57 0.79
C ASN A 181 11.02 1.13 -0.21
N LYS A 182 11.32 1.93 -1.23
CA LYS A 182 12.43 1.66 -2.17
C LYS A 182 13.76 1.56 -1.45
N LYS A 183 14.03 2.48 -0.52
CA LYS A 183 15.24 2.43 0.31
C LYS A 183 15.30 1.16 1.16
N GLY A 184 14.19 0.76 1.75
CA GLY A 184 14.07 -0.50 2.50
C GLY A 184 14.26 -1.77 1.67
N LEU A 185 13.98 -1.70 0.37
CA LEU A 185 14.23 -2.75 -0.63
C LEU A 185 15.69 -2.77 -1.13
N GLY A 186 16.54 -1.84 -0.67
CA GLY A 186 17.94 -1.76 -1.06
C GLY A 186 18.23 -0.88 -2.27
N ASP A 187 17.25 -0.17 -2.79
CA ASP A 187 17.42 0.71 -3.94
C ASP A 187 18.23 1.97 -3.58
N LYS A 188 18.95 2.51 -4.58
CA LYS A 188 19.51 3.85 -4.51
C LYS A 188 18.40 4.86 -4.78
N VAL A 189 18.07 5.69 -3.81
CA VAL A 189 17.00 6.71 -3.89
C VAL A 189 17.58 8.07 -3.60
N GLU A 190 17.84 8.85 -4.64
CA GLU A 190 18.55 10.13 -4.54
C GLU A 190 17.90 11.08 -3.52
N ASN A 191 16.59 11.30 -3.63
CA ASN A 191 15.84 12.19 -2.73
C ASN A 191 15.79 11.69 -1.27
N PHE A 192 15.94 10.42 -1.04
CA PHE A 192 16.08 9.86 0.31
C PHE A 192 17.51 10.02 0.82
N ASP A 193 18.48 9.70 -0.01
CA ASP A 193 19.90 9.68 0.34
C ASP A 193 20.47 11.09 0.55
N ASN A 194 20.00 12.11 -0.18
CA ASN A 194 20.35 13.52 0.03
C ASN A 194 19.57 14.18 1.18
N GLY A 195 18.63 13.47 1.80
CA GLY A 195 17.85 13.93 2.93
C GLY A 195 16.55 14.65 2.58
N SER A 196 16.20 14.90 1.33
CA SER A 196 14.95 15.59 0.96
C SER A 196 13.70 14.81 1.43
N LEU A 197 13.61 13.54 1.09
CA LEU A 197 12.51 12.64 1.48
C LEU A 197 12.90 11.71 2.66
N ASN A 198 13.73 12.17 3.56
CA ASN A 198 14.15 11.43 4.75
C ASN A 198 13.83 12.28 6.00
N ALA A 199 13.14 11.70 6.96
CA ALA A 199 12.69 12.38 8.17
C ALA A 199 13.76 12.46 9.27
N LYS A 200 14.93 11.83 9.10
CA LYS A 200 15.97 11.79 10.12
C LYS A 200 16.37 13.17 10.60
N ASP A 201 16.39 13.35 11.93
CA ASP A 201 16.76 14.58 12.63
C ASP A 201 15.92 15.83 12.28
N LYS A 202 14.71 15.63 11.69
CA LYS A 202 13.78 16.70 11.29
C LYS A 202 12.56 16.77 12.20
N ASP A 203 11.98 17.95 12.28
CA ASP A 203 10.63 18.16 12.81
C ASP A 203 9.63 17.91 11.66
N VAL A 204 8.80 16.89 11.81
CA VAL A 204 7.88 16.42 10.75
C VAL A 204 6.45 16.73 11.13
N ILE A 205 5.71 17.31 10.19
CA ILE A 205 4.27 17.52 10.31
C ILE A 205 3.56 16.76 9.19
N VAL A 206 2.62 15.89 9.57
CA VAL A 206 1.74 15.19 8.63
C VAL A 206 0.35 15.79 8.73
N ILE A 207 -0.22 16.16 7.58
CA ILE A 207 -1.57 16.73 7.50
C ILE A 207 -2.51 15.69 6.95
N GLY A 208 -3.42 15.22 7.79
CA GLY A 208 -4.40 14.20 7.41
C GLY A 208 -4.70 13.24 8.55
N GLY A 209 -5.77 12.45 8.40
CA GLY A 209 -6.24 11.53 9.45
C GLY A 209 -6.58 10.13 8.94
N GLY A 210 -6.21 9.78 7.72
CA GLY A 210 -6.41 8.43 7.17
C GLY A 210 -5.23 7.49 7.43
N ASP A 211 -5.37 6.23 7.05
CA ASP A 211 -4.31 5.22 7.22
C ASP A 211 -2.99 5.61 6.57
N THR A 212 -3.04 6.33 5.43
CA THR A 212 -1.84 6.88 4.79
C THR A 212 -1.10 7.88 5.69
N ALA A 213 -1.83 8.70 6.46
CA ALA A 213 -1.21 9.62 7.40
C ALA A 213 -0.57 8.85 8.56
N MET A 214 -1.22 7.78 9.06
CA MET A 214 -0.64 6.89 10.07
C MET A 214 0.62 6.20 9.56
N ASP A 215 0.63 5.75 8.32
CA ASP A 215 1.81 5.19 7.68
C ASP A 215 2.96 6.22 7.61
N CYS A 216 2.66 7.48 7.29
CA CYS A 216 3.67 8.55 7.25
C CYS A 216 4.24 8.88 8.62
N VAL A 217 3.40 9.11 9.64
CA VAL A 217 3.90 9.49 10.98
C VAL A 217 4.73 8.37 11.60
N ARG A 218 4.28 7.13 11.49
CA ARG A 218 4.99 5.95 12.01
C ARG A 218 6.28 5.67 11.24
N THR A 219 6.31 5.93 9.93
CA THR A 219 7.54 5.87 9.12
C THR A 219 8.52 6.95 9.54
N ALA A 220 8.07 8.18 9.78
CA ALA A 220 8.93 9.27 10.22
C ALA A 220 9.58 8.99 11.60
N VAL A 221 8.81 8.43 12.54
CA VAL A 221 9.36 7.97 13.84
C VAL A 221 10.48 6.95 13.62
N ARG A 222 10.24 5.93 12.77
CA ARG A 222 11.25 4.89 12.48
C ARG A 222 12.48 5.40 11.76
N GLN A 223 12.34 6.46 10.99
CA GLN A 223 13.46 7.17 10.38
C GLN A 223 14.20 8.10 11.36
N LYS A 224 13.82 8.09 12.66
CA LYS A 224 14.41 8.89 13.72
C LYS A 224 14.22 10.40 13.50
N ALA A 225 13.00 10.80 13.16
CA ALA A 225 12.63 12.21 13.21
C ALA A 225 12.82 12.77 14.62
N LYS A 226 13.17 14.04 14.72
CA LYS A 226 13.35 14.75 15.99
C LYS A 226 12.01 14.95 16.70
N SER A 227 10.97 15.27 15.95
CA SER A 227 9.57 15.30 16.40
C SER A 227 8.63 14.95 15.27
N VAL A 228 7.47 14.35 15.61
CA VAL A 228 6.43 14.02 14.63
C VAL A 228 5.08 14.50 15.16
N LYS A 229 4.41 15.35 14.38
CA LYS A 229 3.07 15.83 14.66
C LYS A 229 2.10 15.44 13.54
N CYS A 230 0.89 15.04 13.94
CA CYS A 230 -0.21 14.75 13.03
C CYS A 230 -1.30 15.82 13.20
N LEU A 231 -1.53 16.63 12.19
CA LEU A 231 -2.60 17.63 12.19
C LEU A 231 -3.85 17.05 11.56
N TYR A 232 -4.94 17.05 12.31
CA TYR A 232 -6.22 16.58 11.82
C TYR A 232 -7.36 17.56 12.12
N ARG A 233 -8.18 17.83 11.08
CA ARG A 233 -9.25 18.86 11.14
C ARG A 233 -10.45 18.50 12.02
N ARG A 234 -10.60 17.22 12.41
CA ARG A 234 -11.65 16.74 13.31
C ARG A 234 -11.03 16.23 14.61
N ASP A 235 -11.86 15.71 15.48
CA ASP A 235 -11.46 15.02 16.70
C ASP A 235 -10.99 13.57 16.45
N LYS A 236 -10.59 12.91 17.51
CA LYS A 236 -10.10 11.52 17.48
C LYS A 236 -11.21 10.54 17.06
N GLU A 237 -12.42 10.73 17.53
CA GLU A 237 -13.56 9.84 17.27
C GLU A 237 -13.97 9.84 15.79
N ASN A 238 -13.83 10.98 15.12
CA ASN A 238 -14.14 11.16 13.71
C ASN A 238 -12.94 10.91 12.78
N MET A 239 -11.85 10.34 13.28
CA MET A 239 -10.68 10.05 12.48
C MET A 239 -10.92 8.82 11.58
N PRO A 240 -10.67 8.90 10.25
CA PRO A 240 -10.93 7.78 9.34
C PRO A 240 -9.87 6.69 9.38
N GLY A 241 -8.69 6.95 9.95
CA GLY A 241 -7.65 5.94 10.18
C GLY A 241 -8.10 4.86 11.17
N SER A 242 -7.54 3.66 11.05
CA SER A 242 -7.80 2.57 11.99
C SER A 242 -7.45 3.01 13.43
N SER A 243 -8.33 2.74 14.37
CA SER A 243 -8.13 3.09 15.80
C SER A 243 -6.86 2.44 16.37
N ARG A 244 -6.55 1.23 15.93
CA ARG A 244 -5.31 0.51 16.25
C ARG A 244 -4.07 1.27 15.76
N GLU A 245 -4.10 1.76 14.52
CA GLU A 245 -2.98 2.51 13.95
C GLU A 245 -2.77 3.87 14.63
N VAL A 246 -3.87 4.51 15.04
CA VAL A 246 -3.81 5.75 15.83
C VAL A 246 -3.20 5.48 17.20
N ALA A 247 -3.66 4.45 17.91
CA ALA A 247 -3.10 4.05 19.21
C ALA A 247 -1.60 3.71 19.10
N ASN A 248 -1.22 2.92 18.10
CA ASN A 248 0.18 2.60 17.84
C ASN A 248 1.03 3.86 17.59
N ALA A 249 0.50 4.84 16.85
CA ALA A 249 1.22 6.09 16.59
C ALA A 249 1.39 6.93 17.88
N GLU A 250 0.37 6.98 18.75
CA GLU A 250 0.45 7.62 20.06
C GLU A 250 1.51 6.94 20.95
N GLU A 251 1.51 5.62 21.03
CA GLU A 251 2.51 4.84 21.79
C GLU A 251 3.94 5.05 21.26
N GLU A 252 4.09 5.26 19.95
CA GLU A 252 5.36 5.58 19.30
C GLU A 252 5.80 7.04 19.48
N GLY A 253 5.02 7.86 20.20
CA GLY A 253 5.36 9.24 20.54
C GLY A 253 4.94 10.30 19.51
N VAL A 254 4.00 9.98 18.61
CA VAL A 254 3.42 10.96 17.70
C VAL A 254 2.48 11.90 18.45
N GLU A 255 2.69 13.21 18.31
CA GLU A 255 1.79 14.23 18.86
C GLU A 255 0.63 14.49 17.89
N PHE A 256 -0.61 14.29 18.35
CA PHE A 256 -1.80 14.61 17.56
C PHE A 256 -2.31 16.01 17.89
N VAL A 257 -2.50 16.82 16.86
CA VAL A 257 -3.08 18.15 16.94
C VAL A 257 -4.48 18.11 16.31
N TRP A 258 -5.46 17.87 17.16
CA TRP A 258 -6.86 17.73 16.76
C TRP A 258 -7.52 19.08 16.45
N LEU A 259 -8.65 19.07 15.72
CA LEU A 259 -9.44 20.24 15.36
C LEU A 259 -8.62 21.35 14.67
N SER A 260 -7.59 20.93 13.95
CA SER A 260 -6.60 21.85 13.37
C SER A 260 -6.44 21.62 11.87
N SER A 261 -6.45 22.72 11.13
CA SER A 261 -6.16 22.74 9.69
C SER A 261 -5.11 23.81 9.40
N PRO A 262 -4.21 23.58 8.47
CA PRO A 262 -3.23 24.60 8.07
C PRO A 262 -3.98 25.76 7.38
N LYS A 263 -3.62 27.00 7.74
CA LYS A 263 -4.11 28.21 7.09
C LYS A 263 -3.21 28.64 5.95
N LYS A 264 -1.90 28.52 6.16
CA LYS A 264 -0.84 28.82 5.17
C LYS A 264 0.46 28.17 5.58
N PHE A 265 1.33 27.96 4.63
CA PHE A 265 2.72 27.60 4.88
C PHE A 265 3.61 28.84 4.82
N LEU A 266 4.60 28.91 5.70
CA LEU A 266 5.53 30.03 5.78
C LEU A 266 6.95 29.52 5.52
N GLY A 267 7.67 30.18 4.64
CA GLY A 267 9.05 29.84 4.30
C GLY A 267 9.69 30.87 3.39
N LYS A 268 10.98 30.71 3.15
CA LYS A 268 11.75 31.66 2.33
C LYS A 268 11.99 31.15 0.91
N ASN A 269 11.91 29.85 0.67
CA ASN A 269 12.26 29.24 -0.60
C ASN A 269 11.04 28.53 -1.20
N LYS A 270 10.79 28.80 -2.48
CA LYS A 270 9.81 28.09 -3.30
C LYS A 270 10.51 26.98 -4.10
N ILE A 271 9.74 25.95 -4.48
CA ILE A 271 10.19 24.89 -5.39
C ILE A 271 10.40 25.47 -6.79
#